data_fb3ec0e207a44f7f6f8078580f51720a
#
_entry.id   fb3ec0e207a44f7f6f8078580f51720a
#
_cell.length_a   1.000
_cell.length_b   1.000
_cell.length_c   1.000
_cell.angle_alpha   90.00
_cell.angle_beta   90.00
_cell.angle_gamma   90.00
#
_symmetry.space_group_name_H-M   'P 1'
#
loop_
_entity.id
_entity.type
_entity.pdbx_description
1 polymer ?
#
loop_
_entity_poly.entity_id
_entity_poly.type
_entity_poly.pdbx_seq_one_letter_code
_entity_poly.pdbx_strand_id
1 'polypeptide(L)'
;MTDILNYADRLHQAVTAKQTPALIGLDPRFNLLPADVIASARKRQPDETATVAAAFEEFCCRLIDVVAPLVPAVKPQAAFFEEWGPAGCQALAKVIHYARQQGLIVICDAKRGDIGSTAEA
;
A
#
# COMPACT_ATOMS: atom_id res chain seq x y z
N MET A 1 -4.79 30.50 9.73
CA MET A 1 -5.18 29.08 9.74
C MET A 1 -5.30 28.63 8.31
N THR A 2 -4.49 27.72 7.88
CA THR A 2 -4.68 27.07 6.59
C THR A 2 -5.95 26.20 6.70
N ASP A 3 -6.96 26.52 5.90
CA ASP A 3 -8.16 25.68 5.80
C ASP A 3 -7.72 24.27 5.37
N ILE A 4 -7.83 23.34 6.32
CA ILE A 4 -7.59 21.92 6.02
C ILE A 4 -8.78 21.47 5.17
N LEU A 5 -8.56 21.32 3.88
CA LEU A 5 -9.56 20.78 2.95
C LEU A 5 -10.07 19.44 3.48
N ASN A 6 -11.37 19.25 3.43
CA ASN A 6 -11.97 17.94 3.75
C ASN A 6 -11.53 16.87 2.73
N TYR A 7 -11.80 15.61 3.04
CA TYR A 7 -11.38 14.49 2.20
C TYR A 7 -11.93 14.58 0.77
N ALA A 8 -13.21 14.91 0.61
CA ALA A 8 -13.87 14.96 -0.68
C ALA A 8 -13.23 16.04 -1.60
N ASP A 9 -12.93 17.19 -1.04
CA ASP A 9 -12.29 18.28 -1.80
C ASP A 9 -10.86 17.92 -2.20
N ARG A 10 -10.10 17.30 -1.29
CA ARG A 10 -8.74 16.82 -1.61
C ARG A 10 -8.77 15.76 -2.71
N LEU A 11 -9.71 14.83 -2.65
CA LEU A 11 -9.87 13.80 -3.68
C LEU A 11 -10.25 14.41 -5.02
N HIS A 12 -11.21 15.33 -5.03
CA HIS A 12 -11.62 16.04 -6.24
C HIS A 12 -10.44 16.79 -6.88
N GLN A 13 -9.67 17.53 -6.08
CA GLN A 13 -8.49 18.23 -6.57
C GLN A 13 -7.44 17.27 -7.16
N ALA A 14 -7.19 16.13 -6.48
CA ALA A 14 -6.23 15.13 -6.96
C ALA A 14 -6.68 14.49 -8.27
N VAL A 15 -7.96 14.13 -8.39
CA VAL A 15 -8.57 13.60 -9.63
C VAL A 15 -8.46 14.61 -10.77
N THR A 16 -8.78 15.87 -10.51
CA THR A 16 -8.69 16.93 -11.51
C THR A 16 -7.25 17.15 -11.96
N ALA A 17 -6.30 17.20 -11.03
CA ALA A 17 -4.88 17.41 -11.34
C ALA A 17 -4.29 16.26 -12.17
N LYS A 18 -4.70 15.01 -11.90
CA LYS A 18 -4.23 13.82 -12.63
C LYS A 18 -5.05 13.54 -13.90
N GLN A 19 -6.18 14.21 -14.08
CA GLN A 19 -7.11 13.99 -15.19
C GLN A 19 -7.60 12.53 -15.29
N THR A 20 -7.71 11.84 -14.17
CA THR A 20 -8.21 10.48 -14.07
C THR A 20 -8.78 10.20 -12.68
N PRO A 21 -9.89 9.47 -12.56
CA PRO A 21 -10.41 8.98 -11.30
C PRO A 21 -9.82 7.61 -10.89
N ALA A 22 -8.90 7.05 -11.69
CA ALA A 22 -8.33 5.74 -11.44
C ALA A 22 -7.49 5.74 -10.16
N LEU A 23 -7.54 4.67 -9.40
CA LEU A 23 -6.64 4.39 -8.29
C LEU A 23 -5.97 3.03 -8.47
N ILE A 24 -4.87 2.82 -7.77
CA ILE A 24 -4.15 1.54 -7.80
C ILE A 24 -4.36 0.83 -6.46
N GLY A 25 -4.82 -0.43 -6.53
CA GLY A 25 -4.85 -1.35 -5.38
C GLY A 25 -3.44 -1.82 -5.03
N LEU A 26 -3.13 -1.86 -3.74
CA LEU A 26 -1.90 -2.44 -3.21
C LEU A 26 -2.28 -3.70 -2.42
N ASP A 27 -2.33 -4.82 -3.12
CA ASP A 27 -2.79 -6.12 -2.64
C ASP A 27 -1.64 -7.14 -2.73
N PRO A 28 -0.54 -6.98 -1.95
CA PRO A 28 0.63 -7.83 -2.10
C PRO A 28 0.35 -9.26 -1.63
N ARG A 29 0.80 -10.24 -2.43
CA ARG A 29 0.81 -11.65 -2.07
C ARG A 29 2.22 -12.18 -2.27
N PHE A 30 2.82 -12.74 -1.22
CA PHE A 30 4.24 -13.08 -1.23
C PHE A 30 4.64 -14.00 -2.40
N ASN A 31 3.85 -15.01 -2.67
CA ASN A 31 4.09 -15.96 -3.76
C ASN A 31 3.94 -15.38 -5.19
N LEU A 32 3.40 -14.17 -5.31
CA LEU A 32 3.21 -13.48 -6.59
C LEU A 32 4.15 -12.29 -6.77
N LEU A 33 5.00 -12.00 -5.78
CA LEU A 33 5.97 -10.91 -5.88
C LEU A 33 7.10 -11.25 -6.85
N PRO A 34 7.75 -10.24 -7.46
CA PRO A 34 8.94 -10.45 -8.26
C PRO A 34 10.05 -11.14 -7.47
N ALA A 35 10.74 -12.09 -8.13
CA ALA A 35 11.75 -12.93 -7.48
C ALA A 35 12.92 -12.11 -6.90
N ASP A 36 13.30 -11.00 -7.54
CA ASP A 36 14.35 -10.11 -7.06
C ASP A 36 13.97 -9.39 -5.76
N VAL A 37 12.70 -9.01 -5.61
CA VAL A 37 12.17 -8.42 -4.37
C VAL A 37 12.24 -9.42 -3.22
N ILE A 38 11.78 -10.66 -3.47
CA ILE A 38 11.83 -11.75 -2.48
C ILE A 38 13.28 -12.04 -2.08
N ALA A 39 14.18 -12.17 -3.05
CA ALA A 39 15.60 -12.44 -2.80
C ALA A 39 16.27 -11.33 -2.01
N SER A 40 15.97 -10.07 -2.33
CA SER A 40 16.45 -8.89 -1.61
C SER A 40 15.99 -8.90 -0.15
N ALA A 41 14.70 -9.16 0.09
CA ALA A 41 14.14 -9.21 1.43
C ALA A 41 14.77 -10.35 2.27
N ARG A 42 14.91 -11.55 1.71
CA ARG A 42 15.53 -12.70 2.40
C ARG A 42 16.96 -12.46 2.85
N LYS A 43 17.73 -11.69 2.10
CA LYS A 43 19.12 -11.34 2.48
C LYS A 43 19.20 -10.39 3.67
N ARG A 44 18.15 -9.59 3.88
CA ARG A 44 18.13 -8.52 4.89
C ARG A 44 17.43 -8.89 6.18
N GLN A 45 16.61 -9.93 6.17
CA GLN A 45 15.72 -10.25 7.28
C GLN A 45 16.03 -11.62 7.89
N PRO A 46 15.90 -11.75 9.23
CA PRO A 46 16.31 -12.97 9.95
C PRO A 46 15.28 -14.09 9.91
N ASP A 47 14.01 -13.78 9.70
CA ASP A 47 12.90 -14.74 9.74
C ASP A 47 11.90 -14.51 8.60
N GLU A 48 10.97 -15.46 8.44
CA GLU A 48 10.01 -15.43 7.35
C GLU A 48 9.04 -14.25 7.44
N THR A 49 8.48 -13.99 8.62
CA THR A 49 7.51 -12.90 8.81
C THR A 49 8.13 -11.54 8.51
N ALA A 50 9.34 -11.30 9.00
CA ALA A 50 10.09 -10.07 8.70
C ALA A 50 10.45 -9.98 7.21
N THR A 51 10.77 -11.13 6.58
CA THR A 51 11.05 -11.20 5.14
C THR A 51 9.84 -10.81 4.31
N VAL A 52 8.67 -11.35 4.62
CA VAL A 52 7.43 -11.03 3.91
C VAL A 52 7.07 -9.55 4.07
N ALA A 53 7.12 -9.04 5.30
CA ALA A 53 6.84 -7.64 5.58
C ALA A 53 7.77 -6.69 4.79
N ALA A 54 9.08 -7.00 4.77
CA ALA A 54 10.06 -6.22 4.01
C ALA A 54 9.83 -6.31 2.48
N ALA A 55 9.45 -7.48 1.98
CA ALA A 55 9.13 -7.66 0.56
C ALA A 55 7.87 -6.87 0.17
N PHE A 56 6.84 -6.88 1.00
CA PHE A 56 5.62 -6.09 0.78
C PHE A 56 5.91 -4.59 0.76
N GLU A 57 6.69 -4.10 1.74
CA GLU A 57 7.12 -2.71 1.78
C GLU A 57 7.87 -2.32 0.51
N GLU A 58 8.89 -3.10 0.13
CA GLU A 58 9.71 -2.81 -1.06
C GLU A 58 8.89 -2.82 -2.34
N PHE A 59 8.07 -3.85 -2.55
CA PHE A 59 7.20 -3.95 -3.73
C PHE A 59 6.23 -2.79 -3.84
N CYS A 60 5.52 -2.49 -2.75
CA CYS A 60 4.54 -1.40 -2.73
C CYS A 60 5.21 -0.03 -2.95
N CYS A 61 6.38 0.22 -2.34
CA CYS A 61 7.10 1.47 -2.56
C CYS A 61 7.56 1.63 -4.01
N ARG A 62 8.10 0.58 -4.62
CA ARG A 62 8.48 0.60 -6.05
C ARG A 62 7.27 0.86 -6.95
N LEU A 63 6.12 0.26 -6.64
CA LEU A 63 4.89 0.49 -7.39
C LEU A 63 4.40 1.93 -7.22
N ILE A 64 4.44 2.46 -6.00
CA ILE A 64 4.10 3.85 -5.71
C ILE A 64 4.96 4.82 -6.52
N ASP A 65 6.27 4.58 -6.62
CA ASP A 65 7.16 5.43 -7.43
C ASP A 65 6.72 5.52 -8.89
N VAL A 66 6.25 4.41 -9.44
CA VAL A 66 5.77 4.36 -10.83
C VAL A 66 4.43 5.06 -11.00
N VAL A 67 3.50 4.88 -10.07
CA VAL A 67 2.10 5.32 -10.25
C VAL A 67 1.81 6.71 -9.68
N ALA A 68 2.64 7.22 -8.78
CA ALA A 68 2.41 8.52 -8.14
C ALA A 68 2.22 9.68 -9.13
N PRO A 69 2.97 9.78 -10.25
CA PRO A 69 2.70 10.81 -11.24
C PRO A 69 1.42 10.59 -12.06
N LEU A 70 0.86 9.36 -12.06
CA LEU A 70 -0.18 8.94 -12.99
C LEU A 70 -1.58 8.95 -12.38
N VAL A 71 -1.72 8.66 -11.09
CA VAL A 71 -3.02 8.47 -10.42
C VAL A 71 -3.17 9.37 -9.18
N PRO A 72 -4.42 9.70 -8.78
CA PRO A 72 -4.66 10.52 -7.59
C PRO A 72 -4.51 9.76 -6.26
N ALA A 73 -4.68 8.43 -6.27
CA ALA A 73 -4.81 7.65 -5.05
C ALA A 73 -4.28 6.22 -5.19
N VAL A 74 -3.93 5.63 -4.06
CA VAL A 74 -3.69 4.19 -3.89
C VAL A 74 -4.58 3.65 -2.78
N LYS A 75 -4.90 2.35 -2.87
CA LYS A 75 -5.76 1.66 -1.91
C LYS A 75 -5.09 0.36 -1.42
N PRO A 76 -4.29 0.41 -0.35
CA PRO A 76 -3.77 -0.80 0.26
C PRO A 76 -4.91 -1.61 0.90
N GLN A 77 -4.88 -2.93 0.69
CA GLN A 77 -5.77 -3.90 1.30
C GLN A 77 -5.15 -4.39 2.60
N ALA A 78 -5.68 -3.94 3.73
CA ALA A 78 -5.10 -4.19 5.05
C ALA A 78 -4.96 -5.68 5.40
N ALA A 79 -5.92 -6.51 4.98
CA ALA A 79 -5.94 -7.92 5.30
C ALA A 79 -4.64 -8.66 4.91
N PHE A 80 -4.07 -8.36 3.75
CA PHE A 80 -2.83 -9.01 3.30
C PHE A 80 -1.61 -8.64 4.13
N PHE A 81 -1.62 -7.48 4.76
CA PHE A 81 -0.57 -7.06 5.70
C PHE A 81 -0.83 -7.62 7.10
N GLU A 82 -2.09 -7.55 7.56
CA GLU A 82 -2.51 -8.02 8.90
C GLU A 82 -2.26 -9.52 9.10
N GLU A 83 -2.38 -10.33 8.05
CA GLU A 83 -2.05 -11.75 8.04
C GLU A 83 -0.65 -12.05 8.63
N TRP A 84 0.28 -11.13 8.45
CA TRP A 84 1.67 -11.27 8.89
C TRP A 84 1.94 -10.61 10.25
N GLY A 85 0.88 -10.34 11.03
CA GLY A 85 0.97 -9.84 12.38
C GLY A 85 1.61 -8.46 12.51
N PRO A 86 2.32 -8.19 13.62
CA PRO A 86 2.89 -6.87 13.87
C PRO A 86 3.85 -6.38 12.78
N ALA A 87 4.65 -7.27 12.20
CA ALA A 87 5.58 -6.90 11.12
C ALA A 87 4.83 -6.46 9.86
N GLY A 88 3.77 -7.18 9.49
CA GLY A 88 2.90 -6.81 8.37
C GLY A 88 2.18 -5.50 8.60
N CYS A 89 1.62 -5.28 9.79
CA CYS A 89 0.98 -4.01 10.16
C CYS A 89 1.96 -2.83 10.12
N GLN A 90 3.20 -3.05 10.53
CA GLN A 90 4.25 -2.04 10.44
C GLN A 90 4.60 -1.73 8.98
N ALA A 91 4.68 -2.75 8.13
CA ALA A 91 4.88 -2.56 6.69
C ALA A 91 3.74 -1.74 6.07
N LEU A 92 2.49 -2.04 6.43
CA LEU A 92 1.33 -1.26 5.98
C LEU A 92 1.45 0.22 6.38
N ALA A 93 1.80 0.49 7.63
CA ALA A 93 1.98 1.87 8.11
C ALA A 93 3.07 2.62 7.32
N LYS A 94 4.18 1.95 7.01
CA LYS A 94 5.27 2.54 6.20
C LYS A 94 4.83 2.79 4.76
N VAL A 95 4.11 1.86 4.14
CA VAL A 95 3.58 2.01 2.78
C VAL A 95 2.62 3.20 2.70
N ILE A 96 1.71 3.33 3.67
CA ILE A 96 0.77 4.46 3.75
C ILE A 96 1.55 5.79 3.88
N HIS A 97 2.53 5.83 4.77
CA HIS A 97 3.35 7.02 4.97
C HIS A 97 4.10 7.39 3.69
N TYR A 98 4.73 6.42 3.04
CA TYR A 98 5.45 6.63 1.79
C TYR A 98 4.55 7.17 0.68
N ALA A 99 3.39 6.57 0.47
CA ALA A 99 2.42 7.03 -0.54
C ALA A 99 2.00 8.50 -0.30
N ARG A 100 1.76 8.87 0.97
CA ARG A 100 1.43 10.24 1.34
C ARG A 100 2.58 11.21 1.06
N GLN A 101 3.82 10.82 1.31
CA GLN A 101 5.00 11.62 0.97
C GLN A 101 5.14 11.85 -0.54
N GLN A 102 4.69 10.90 -1.37
CA GLN A 102 4.64 11.03 -2.81
C GLN A 102 3.42 11.83 -3.33
N GLY A 103 2.64 12.42 -2.43
CA GLY A 103 1.49 13.25 -2.78
C GLY A 103 0.21 12.48 -3.13
N LEU A 104 0.18 11.16 -2.89
CA LEU A 104 -1.00 10.35 -3.14
C LEU A 104 -2.01 10.43 -2.00
N ILE A 105 -3.29 10.37 -2.34
CA ILE A 105 -4.34 10.05 -1.38
C ILE A 105 -4.31 8.55 -1.11
N VAL A 106 -4.42 8.18 0.16
CA VAL A 106 -4.42 6.78 0.57
C VAL A 106 -5.78 6.40 1.14
N ILE A 107 -6.37 5.36 0.58
CA ILE A 107 -7.60 4.74 1.08
C ILE A 107 -7.22 3.39 1.67
N CYS A 108 -7.08 3.32 3.00
CA CYS A 108 -6.80 2.05 3.67
C CYS A 108 -8.08 1.22 3.71
N ASP A 109 -8.13 0.16 2.90
CA ASP A 109 -9.25 -0.77 2.89
C ASP A 109 -9.08 -1.80 4.02
N ALA A 110 -9.73 -1.52 5.15
CA ALA A 110 -9.60 -2.30 6.38
C ALA A 110 -10.96 -2.91 6.78
N LYS A 111 -11.58 -3.61 5.84
CA LYS A 111 -12.85 -4.30 6.06
C LYS A 111 -12.75 -5.33 7.18
N ARG A 112 -13.89 -5.62 7.80
CA ARG A 112 -14.06 -6.69 8.78
C ARG A 112 -15.22 -7.57 8.33
N GLY A 113 -15.15 -8.89 8.61
CA GLY A 113 -16.13 -9.87 8.14
C GLY A 113 -16.11 -10.04 6.61
N ASP A 114 -14.94 -10.03 6.02
CA ASP A 114 -14.69 -10.05 4.57
C ASP A 114 -14.94 -11.43 3.94
N ILE A 115 -14.80 -11.54 2.62
CA ILE A 115 -15.05 -12.75 1.83
C ILE A 115 -13.83 -13.15 1.00
N GLY A 116 -13.79 -14.44 0.57
CA GLY A 116 -12.77 -14.98 -0.32
C GLY A 116 -11.36 -14.82 0.25
N SER A 117 -10.40 -14.52 -0.60
CA SER A 117 -8.98 -14.38 -0.22
C SER A 117 -8.71 -13.30 0.84
N THR A 118 -9.59 -12.32 0.96
CA THR A 118 -9.50 -11.28 1.99
C THR A 118 -9.91 -11.83 3.36
N ALA A 119 -10.88 -12.75 3.40
CA ALA A 119 -11.29 -13.44 4.64
C ALA A 119 -10.28 -14.50 5.08
N GLU A 120 -9.52 -15.09 4.16
CA GLU A 120 -8.46 -16.05 4.44
C GLU A 120 -7.23 -15.39 5.06
N ALA A 121 -6.97 -14.13 4.72
CA ALA A 121 -5.86 -13.33 5.24
C ALA A 121 -6.13 -12.86 6.70
#